data_7c7b59178066ec5be1786e775d1f3b03
#
_entry.id   7c7b59178066ec5be1786e775d1f3b03
#
_cell.length_a   1.000
_cell.length_b   1.000
_cell.length_c   1.000
_cell.angle_alpha   90.00
_cell.angle_beta   90.00
_cell.angle_gamma   90.00
#
_symmetry.space_group_name_H-M   'P 1'
#
loop_
_entity.id
_entity.type
_entity.pdbx_description
1 polymer ?
#
loop_
_entity_poly.entity_id
_entity_poly.type
_entity_poly.pdbx_seq_one_letter_code
_entity_poly.pdbx_strand_id
1 'polypeptide(L)'
;MELLEKESIDFYLERAWTVLRYAFFKEEEYDGLNSHQEAVLEFLNYSNRLRTARLWRSKEGLIVSKKIYAQKLYEFREEKINYTDIRFFDKMKEYPIYVNKEMMRAKRITPESFWAEDGIYRTSFLDAPQGAAGTEEEFNQLNDRLFPDKDHLHIYLWNNEFTNYYNNGRYWDGAYVWSACDEKRKRFTVFDAILVLD
;
A
#
# COMPACT_ATOMS: atom_id res chain seq x y z
N MET A 1 -10.80 -6.15 11.32
CA MET A 1 -9.55 -5.46 10.88
C MET A 1 -9.52 -4.04 11.43
N GLU A 2 -8.45 -3.62 12.10
CA GLU A 2 -8.28 -2.29 12.69
C GLU A 2 -7.01 -1.62 12.15
N LEU A 3 -7.14 -0.43 11.56
CA LEU A 3 -5.98 0.35 11.09
C LEU A 3 -5.19 0.89 12.29
N LEU A 4 -3.89 0.61 12.33
CA LEU A 4 -2.94 1.24 13.26
C LEU A 4 -2.61 2.65 12.73
N GLU A 5 -3.57 3.56 12.86
CA GLU A 5 -3.63 4.85 12.17
C GLU A 5 -2.40 5.71 12.41
N LYS A 6 -2.05 5.90 13.68
CA LYS A 6 -0.89 6.75 14.02
C LYS A 6 0.39 6.21 13.42
N GLU A 7 0.62 4.92 13.54
CA GLU A 7 1.81 4.27 13.01
C GLU A 7 1.88 4.37 11.48
N SER A 8 0.75 4.13 10.80
CA SER A 8 0.66 4.22 9.33
C SER A 8 0.92 5.65 8.83
N ILE A 9 0.38 6.66 9.50
CA ILE A 9 0.59 8.06 9.13
C ILE A 9 2.04 8.50 9.41
N ASP A 10 2.58 8.15 10.57
CA ASP A 10 3.97 8.50 10.92
C ASP A 10 4.94 7.86 9.92
N PHE A 11 4.71 6.60 9.56
CA PHE A 11 5.52 5.87 8.59
C PHE A 11 5.39 6.48 7.17
N TYR A 12 4.18 6.82 6.74
CA TYR A 12 3.97 7.53 5.48
C TYR A 12 4.72 8.85 5.42
N LEU A 13 4.69 9.66 6.49
CA LEU A 13 5.39 10.94 6.55
C LEU A 13 6.91 10.80 6.59
N GLU A 14 7.42 9.70 7.16
CA GLU A 14 8.84 9.36 7.16
C GLU A 14 9.33 9.03 5.75
N ARG A 15 8.51 8.31 4.97
CA ARG A 15 8.88 7.72 3.67
C ARG A 15 8.10 8.29 2.48
N ALA A 16 7.55 9.48 2.58
CA ALA A 16 6.72 10.09 1.53
C ALA A 16 7.42 10.30 0.17
N TRP A 17 8.74 10.13 0.13
CA TRP A 17 9.57 10.23 -1.08
C TRP A 17 9.72 8.92 -1.85
N THR A 18 9.27 7.78 -1.29
CA THR A 18 9.36 6.46 -1.93
C THR A 18 8.12 6.14 -2.76
N VAL A 19 8.27 5.24 -3.74
CA VAL A 19 7.14 4.70 -4.51
C VAL A 19 6.33 3.67 -3.72
N LEU A 20 6.89 3.15 -2.63
CA LEU A 20 6.26 2.17 -1.76
C LEU A 20 5.46 2.86 -0.66
N ARG A 21 4.20 2.49 -0.52
CA ARG A 21 3.32 2.98 0.54
C ARG A 21 2.92 1.82 1.44
N TYR A 22 2.91 2.06 2.73
CA TYR A 22 2.64 1.05 3.74
C TYR A 22 1.50 1.50 4.64
N ALA A 23 0.69 0.53 5.08
CA ALA A 23 -0.22 0.70 6.19
C ALA A 23 -0.20 -0.55 7.08
N PHE A 24 -0.49 -0.34 8.34
CA PHE A 24 -0.43 -1.36 9.38
C PHE A 24 -1.81 -1.58 9.97
N PHE A 25 -2.15 -2.85 10.18
CA PHE A 25 -3.44 -3.22 10.75
C PHE A 25 -3.24 -4.24 11.86
N LYS A 26 -4.21 -4.29 12.77
CA LYS A 26 -4.34 -5.31 13.79
C LYS A 26 -5.60 -6.12 13.52
N GLU A 27 -5.51 -7.43 13.72
CA GLU A 27 -6.63 -8.34 13.67
C GLU A 27 -6.50 -9.40 14.76
N GLU A 28 -7.55 -9.58 15.54
CA GLU A 28 -7.50 -10.52 16.67
C GLU A 28 -7.71 -11.97 16.22
N GLU A 29 -8.49 -12.19 15.15
CA GLU A 29 -8.82 -13.51 14.63
C GLU A 29 -8.43 -13.59 13.15
N TYR A 30 -7.40 -14.37 12.85
CA TYR A 30 -6.91 -14.57 11.50
C TYR A 30 -7.76 -15.60 10.75
N ASP A 31 -8.41 -15.18 9.66
CA ASP A 31 -9.24 -16.00 8.77
C ASP A 31 -8.58 -16.18 7.38
N GLY A 32 -7.30 -16.49 7.37
CA GLY A 32 -6.58 -16.82 6.15
C GLY A 32 -6.71 -15.74 5.07
N LEU A 33 -7.08 -16.16 3.85
CA LEU A 33 -7.18 -15.26 2.70
C LEU A 33 -8.23 -14.15 2.87
N ASN A 34 -9.31 -14.38 3.63
CA ASN A 34 -10.34 -13.37 3.86
C ASN A 34 -9.78 -12.17 4.64
N SER A 35 -8.98 -12.44 5.68
CA SER A 35 -8.28 -11.37 6.43
C SER A 35 -7.34 -10.56 5.53
N HIS A 36 -6.62 -11.23 4.64
CA HIS A 36 -5.75 -10.53 3.68
C HIS A 36 -6.55 -9.68 2.69
N GLN A 37 -7.69 -10.18 2.20
CA GLN A 37 -8.57 -9.40 1.31
C GLN A 37 -9.11 -8.16 2.02
N GLU A 38 -9.58 -8.30 3.26
CA GLU A 38 -10.05 -7.18 4.06
C GLU A 38 -8.95 -6.15 4.31
N ALA A 39 -7.73 -6.61 4.66
CA ALA A 39 -6.59 -5.74 4.87
C ALA A 39 -6.24 -4.90 3.62
N VAL A 40 -6.30 -5.50 2.41
CA VAL A 40 -6.08 -4.77 1.15
C VAL A 40 -7.19 -3.76 0.89
N LEU A 41 -8.44 -4.06 1.19
CA LEU A 41 -9.55 -3.11 1.03
C LEU A 41 -9.42 -1.93 2.00
N GLU A 42 -9.06 -2.19 3.25
CA GLU A 42 -8.80 -1.14 4.23
C GLU A 42 -7.54 -0.31 3.88
N PHE A 43 -6.53 -0.93 3.26
CA PHE A 43 -5.39 -0.22 2.69
C PHE A 43 -5.81 0.74 1.57
N LEU A 44 -6.75 0.37 0.72
CA LEU A 44 -7.28 1.27 -0.31
C LEU A 44 -8.09 2.42 0.30
N ASN A 45 -8.86 2.19 1.37
CA ASN A 45 -9.51 3.26 2.14
C ASN A 45 -8.48 4.25 2.68
N TYR A 46 -7.41 3.73 3.29
CA TYR A 46 -6.30 4.56 3.77
C TYR A 46 -5.61 5.33 2.65
N SER A 47 -5.35 4.69 1.51
CA SER A 47 -4.73 5.30 0.33
C SER A 47 -5.62 6.41 -0.27
N ASN A 48 -6.95 6.19 -0.29
CA ASN A 48 -7.92 7.21 -0.71
C ASN A 48 -7.82 8.47 0.16
N ARG A 49 -7.72 8.29 1.47
CA ARG A 49 -7.51 9.39 2.41
C ARG A 49 -6.20 10.14 2.16
N LEU A 50 -5.09 9.43 1.96
CA LEU A 50 -3.80 10.06 1.64
C LEU A 50 -3.89 10.89 0.36
N ARG A 51 -4.58 10.35 -0.67
CA ARG A 51 -4.77 11.05 -1.94
C ARG A 51 -5.61 12.30 -1.79
N THR A 52 -6.71 12.24 -1.06
CA THR A 52 -7.55 13.41 -0.77
C THR A 52 -6.74 14.52 -0.07
N ALA A 53 -5.91 14.17 0.88
CA ALA A 53 -5.02 15.11 1.55
C ALA A 53 -3.97 15.73 0.60
N ARG A 54 -3.41 14.92 -0.32
CA ARG A 54 -2.49 15.40 -1.37
C ARG A 54 -3.18 16.39 -2.31
N LEU A 55 -4.38 16.06 -2.80
CA LEU A 55 -5.17 16.93 -3.67
C LEU A 55 -5.54 18.25 -2.98
N TRP A 56 -5.90 18.18 -1.70
CA TRP A 56 -6.12 19.38 -0.89
C TRP A 56 -4.86 20.26 -0.85
N ARG A 57 -3.71 19.68 -0.51
CA ARG A 57 -2.43 20.39 -0.45
C ARG A 57 -2.07 21.04 -1.80
N SER A 58 -2.31 20.37 -2.91
CA SER A 58 -2.05 20.87 -4.25
C SER A 58 -2.95 22.06 -4.62
N LYS A 59 -4.25 22.03 -4.24
CA LYS A 59 -5.21 23.09 -4.53
C LYS A 59 -4.93 24.36 -3.75
N GLU A 60 -4.50 24.25 -2.51
CA GLU A 60 -4.21 25.41 -1.65
C GLU A 60 -2.94 26.17 -2.08
N GLY A 61 -2.11 25.59 -2.95
CA GLY A 61 -0.87 26.20 -3.43
C GLY A 61 0.13 26.57 -2.32
N LEU A 62 -0.12 26.08 -1.09
CA LEU A 62 0.59 26.46 0.10
C LEU A 62 1.77 25.52 0.35
N ILE A 63 2.89 26.08 0.76
CA ILE A 63 3.94 25.34 1.46
C ILE A 63 3.41 24.96 2.83
N VAL A 64 2.60 23.89 2.88
CA VAL A 64 2.02 23.41 4.14
C VAL A 64 3.11 22.72 4.95
N SER A 65 3.29 23.14 6.19
CA SER A 65 4.24 22.46 7.08
C SER A 65 3.87 20.99 7.29
N LYS A 66 4.88 20.14 7.53
CA LYS A 66 4.69 18.70 7.81
C LYS A 66 3.66 18.47 8.93
N LYS A 67 3.65 19.33 9.94
CA LYS A 67 2.71 19.28 11.07
C LYS A 67 1.25 19.52 10.65
N ILE A 68 1.00 20.55 9.84
CA ILE A 68 -0.35 20.86 9.34
C ILE A 68 -0.82 19.75 8.40
N TYR A 69 0.05 19.25 7.54
CA TYR A 69 -0.28 18.15 6.65
C TYR A 69 -0.63 16.86 7.42
N ALA A 70 0.15 16.52 8.45
CA ALA A 70 -0.15 15.40 9.34
C ALA A 70 -1.52 15.55 10.02
N GLN A 71 -1.85 16.75 10.52
CA GLN A 71 -3.16 17.02 11.11
C GLN A 71 -4.29 16.78 10.10
N LYS A 72 -4.16 17.28 8.87
CA LYS A 72 -5.14 17.06 7.80
C LYS A 72 -5.35 15.60 7.46
N LEU A 73 -4.32 14.77 7.50
CA LEU A 73 -4.46 13.32 7.30
C LEU A 73 -5.43 12.66 8.29
N TYR A 74 -5.54 13.18 9.51
CA TYR A 74 -6.53 12.71 10.49
C TYR A 74 -7.94 13.25 10.24
N GLU A 75 -8.09 14.41 9.60
CA GLU A 75 -9.40 15.00 9.30
C GLU A 75 -10.14 14.25 8.16
N PHE A 76 -9.43 13.65 7.20
CA PHE A 76 -9.99 12.95 6.04
C PHE A 76 -10.37 11.48 6.32
N ARG A 77 -10.85 11.15 7.52
CA ARG A 77 -11.10 9.76 7.97
C ARG A 77 -12.19 9.02 7.20
N GLU A 78 -13.16 9.72 6.63
CA GLU A 78 -14.37 9.11 6.05
C GLU A 78 -14.30 8.90 4.53
N GLU A 79 -13.16 9.12 3.93
CA GLU A 79 -12.95 8.95 2.48
C GLU A 79 -12.87 7.46 2.11
N LYS A 80 -14.02 6.83 1.97
CA LYS A 80 -14.11 5.42 1.62
C LYS A 80 -14.05 5.18 0.13
N ILE A 81 -13.57 3.99 -0.25
CA ILE A 81 -13.62 3.48 -1.63
C ILE A 81 -15.07 3.17 -2.04
N ASN A 82 -15.33 3.20 -3.34
CA ASN A 82 -16.62 2.87 -3.92
C ASN A 82 -16.62 1.44 -4.45
N TYR A 83 -17.55 0.61 -3.99
CA TYR A 83 -17.71 -0.74 -4.51
C TYR A 83 -18.54 -0.72 -5.80
N THR A 84 -18.15 -1.56 -6.76
CA THR A 84 -18.79 -1.66 -8.07
C THR A 84 -18.66 -3.07 -8.63
N ASP A 85 -19.48 -3.41 -9.62
CA ASP A 85 -19.41 -4.62 -10.45
C ASP A 85 -18.70 -4.39 -11.80
N ILE A 86 -18.22 -3.17 -12.06
CA ILE A 86 -17.44 -2.84 -13.27
C ILE A 86 -16.22 -3.75 -13.34
N ARG A 87 -15.94 -4.25 -14.57
CA ARG A 87 -14.81 -5.15 -14.85
C ARG A 87 -13.67 -4.52 -15.64
N PHE A 88 -13.87 -3.32 -16.19
CA PHE A 88 -12.91 -2.63 -17.05
C PHE A 88 -12.64 -1.23 -16.49
N PHE A 89 -11.54 -1.08 -15.79
CA PHE A 89 -11.14 0.18 -15.17
C PHE A 89 -10.22 1.05 -16.04
N ASP A 90 -9.73 0.52 -17.16
CA ASP A 90 -8.63 1.08 -17.95
C ASP A 90 -8.84 2.53 -18.39
N LYS A 91 -10.09 2.95 -18.66
CA LYS A 91 -10.41 4.32 -19.07
C LYS A 91 -10.86 5.21 -17.92
N MET A 92 -10.89 4.68 -16.71
CA MET A 92 -11.33 5.44 -15.54
C MET A 92 -10.18 6.29 -15.00
N LYS A 93 -10.52 7.48 -14.50
CA LYS A 93 -9.60 8.25 -13.67
C LYS A 93 -9.33 7.46 -12.38
N GLU A 94 -8.15 7.63 -11.80
CA GLU A 94 -7.78 6.96 -10.56
C GLU A 94 -8.54 7.44 -9.32
N TYR A 95 -9.29 8.50 -9.43
CA TYR A 95 -10.08 9.07 -8.35
C TYR A 95 -11.47 9.50 -8.86
N PRO A 96 -12.56 9.23 -8.13
CA PRO A 96 -12.61 8.44 -6.87
C PRO A 96 -12.24 6.96 -7.09
N ILE A 97 -11.76 6.30 -6.03
CA ILE A 97 -11.36 4.90 -6.11
C ILE A 97 -12.59 3.99 -6.16
N TYR A 98 -12.63 3.15 -7.18
CA TYR A 98 -13.62 2.08 -7.35
C TYR A 98 -12.96 0.72 -7.21
N VAL A 99 -13.69 -0.22 -6.61
CA VAL A 99 -13.21 -1.59 -6.37
C VAL A 99 -14.28 -2.61 -6.74
N ASN A 100 -13.88 -3.61 -7.52
CA ASN A 100 -14.67 -4.82 -7.75
C ASN A 100 -14.05 -5.99 -6.98
N LYS A 101 -14.68 -6.38 -5.86
CA LYS A 101 -14.18 -7.46 -5.00
C LYS A 101 -14.11 -8.82 -5.70
N GLU A 102 -15.03 -9.09 -6.65
CA GLU A 102 -15.07 -10.35 -7.40
C GLU A 102 -13.86 -10.52 -8.33
N MET A 103 -13.17 -9.44 -8.65
CA MET A 103 -11.97 -9.45 -9.49
C MET A 103 -10.68 -9.63 -8.69
N MET A 104 -10.72 -9.55 -7.36
CA MET A 104 -9.52 -9.74 -6.53
C MET A 104 -8.98 -11.16 -6.67
N ARG A 105 -7.70 -11.28 -6.96
CA ARG A 105 -6.97 -12.54 -7.05
C ARG A 105 -5.67 -12.41 -6.30
N ALA A 106 -5.38 -13.40 -5.48
CA ALA A 106 -4.17 -13.45 -4.68
C ALA A 106 -3.32 -14.67 -5.04
N LYS A 107 -2.02 -14.47 -5.08
CA LYS A 107 -1.02 -15.53 -5.17
C LYS A 107 -0.24 -15.57 -3.87
N ARG A 108 -0.27 -16.72 -3.17
CA ARG A 108 0.58 -16.90 -1.99
C ARG A 108 2.04 -16.93 -2.41
N ILE A 109 2.88 -16.22 -1.67
CA ILE A 109 4.33 -16.14 -1.89
C ILE A 109 5.02 -16.74 -0.65
N THR A 110 6.07 -17.52 -0.86
CA THR A 110 6.90 -17.98 0.26
C THR A 110 7.82 -16.85 0.73
N PRO A 111 8.22 -16.85 2.02
CA PRO A 111 9.20 -15.86 2.50
C PRO A 111 10.48 -15.83 1.66
N GLU A 112 11.03 -17.01 1.26
CA GLU A 112 12.23 -17.07 0.44
C GLU A 112 12.07 -16.34 -0.90
N SER A 113 10.93 -16.56 -1.57
CA SER A 113 10.63 -15.89 -2.85
C SER A 113 10.38 -14.39 -2.68
N PHE A 114 9.83 -13.99 -1.55
CA PHE A 114 9.57 -12.58 -1.26
C PHE A 114 10.86 -11.78 -1.02
N TRP A 115 11.86 -12.41 -0.36
CA TRP A 115 13.16 -11.79 -0.07
C TRP A 115 14.22 -12.04 -1.15
N ALA A 116 13.89 -12.78 -2.22
CA ALA A 116 14.84 -13.11 -3.29
C ALA A 116 15.47 -11.85 -3.92
N GLU A 117 16.70 -11.97 -4.38
CA GLU A 117 17.44 -10.85 -5.01
C GLU A 117 16.74 -10.29 -6.25
N ASP A 118 16.10 -11.17 -7.03
CA ASP A 118 15.29 -10.85 -8.20
C ASP A 118 13.79 -10.67 -7.86
N GLY A 119 13.45 -10.63 -6.58
CA GLY A 119 12.08 -10.48 -6.10
C GLY A 119 11.48 -9.11 -6.47
N ILE A 120 10.22 -9.09 -6.92
CA ILE A 120 9.52 -7.87 -7.34
C ILE A 120 9.51 -6.81 -6.23
N TYR A 121 9.36 -7.21 -4.96
CA TYR A 121 9.37 -6.27 -3.84
C TYR A 121 10.73 -5.57 -3.69
N ARG A 122 11.81 -6.36 -3.73
CA ARG A 122 13.16 -5.84 -3.62
C ARG A 122 13.52 -4.92 -4.80
N THR A 123 13.24 -5.34 -6.02
CA THR A 123 13.48 -4.52 -7.21
C THR A 123 12.64 -3.25 -7.21
N SER A 124 11.38 -3.29 -6.76
CA SER A 124 10.55 -2.09 -6.60
C SER A 124 11.12 -1.09 -5.59
N PHE A 125 11.94 -1.54 -4.64
CA PHE A 125 12.59 -0.66 -3.65
C PHE A 125 13.94 -0.13 -4.17
N LEU A 126 14.76 -1.00 -4.76
CA LEU A 126 16.13 -0.67 -5.14
C LEU A 126 16.25 0.01 -6.51
N ASP A 127 15.34 -0.33 -7.43
CA ASP A 127 15.33 0.16 -8.81
C ASP A 127 14.13 1.10 -9.08
N ALA A 128 13.61 1.73 -8.02
CA ALA A 128 12.49 2.65 -8.16
C ALA A 128 12.85 3.83 -9.07
N PRO A 129 11.93 4.27 -9.95
CA PRO A 129 12.19 5.36 -10.89
C PRO A 129 12.35 6.72 -10.17
N GLN A 130 12.93 7.69 -10.87
CA GLN A 130 13.03 9.13 -10.50
C GLN A 130 13.78 9.42 -9.19
N GLY A 131 14.78 8.60 -8.84
CA GLY A 131 15.56 8.82 -7.62
C GLY A 131 14.80 8.48 -6.33
N ALA A 132 13.68 7.76 -6.43
CA ALA A 132 12.98 7.17 -5.31
C ALA A 132 13.56 5.80 -4.89
N ALA A 133 14.64 5.35 -5.53
CA ALA A 133 15.34 4.13 -5.19
C ALA A 133 16.02 4.25 -3.83
N GLY A 134 15.86 3.21 -3.02
CA GLY A 134 16.61 3.06 -1.77
C GLY A 134 17.90 2.27 -1.96
N THR A 135 18.70 2.20 -0.91
CA THR A 135 19.90 1.37 -0.85
C THR A 135 19.60 -0.01 -0.26
N GLU A 136 20.52 -0.96 -0.47
CA GLU A 136 20.46 -2.28 0.16
C GLU A 136 20.40 -2.20 1.69
N GLU A 137 21.19 -1.30 2.27
CA GLU A 137 21.20 -1.11 3.71
C GLU A 137 19.84 -0.62 4.23
N GLU A 138 19.25 0.36 3.55
CA GLU A 138 17.90 0.86 3.88
C GLU A 138 16.83 -0.21 3.70
N PHE A 139 16.93 -1.03 2.65
CA PHE A 139 16.03 -2.15 2.44
C PHE A 139 16.08 -3.14 3.60
N ASN A 140 17.29 -3.54 4.01
CA ASN A 140 17.48 -4.48 5.10
C ASN A 140 17.00 -3.91 6.44
N GLN A 141 17.38 -2.69 6.79
CA GLN A 141 16.94 -2.01 8.02
C GLN A 141 15.42 -1.87 8.07
N LEU A 142 14.79 -1.50 6.95
CA LEU A 142 13.35 -1.38 6.84
C LEU A 142 12.67 -2.72 7.12
N ASN A 143 13.15 -3.79 6.47
CA ASN A 143 12.52 -5.10 6.57
C ASN A 143 12.77 -5.78 7.92
N ASP A 144 13.89 -5.53 8.59
CA ASP A 144 14.12 -5.97 9.97
C ASP A 144 13.15 -5.28 10.96
N ARG A 145 12.82 -4.02 10.70
CA ARG A 145 11.81 -3.27 11.47
C ARG A 145 10.39 -3.77 11.22
N LEU A 146 10.02 -4.00 9.94
CA LEU A 146 8.66 -4.37 9.55
C LEU A 146 8.35 -5.84 9.82
N PHE A 147 9.31 -6.71 9.59
CA PHE A 147 9.15 -8.17 9.57
C PHE A 147 10.25 -8.85 10.40
N PRO A 148 10.26 -8.67 11.71
CA PRO A 148 11.32 -9.24 12.55
C PRO A 148 11.28 -10.78 12.66
N ASP A 149 10.14 -11.41 12.39
CA ASP A 149 10.01 -12.89 12.24
C ASP A 149 9.72 -13.20 10.77
N LYS A 150 10.74 -13.16 9.93
CA LYS A 150 10.63 -13.26 8.47
C LYS A 150 10.10 -14.62 7.99
N ASP A 151 10.37 -15.68 8.74
CA ASP A 151 10.09 -17.07 8.30
C ASP A 151 8.63 -17.49 8.53
N HIS A 152 7.90 -16.76 9.36
CA HIS A 152 6.54 -17.13 9.78
C HIS A 152 5.47 -16.19 9.23
N LEU A 153 5.73 -15.56 8.10
CA LEU A 153 4.78 -14.65 7.46
C LEU A 153 3.86 -15.40 6.50
N HIS A 154 2.60 -15.03 6.54
CA HIS A 154 1.66 -15.33 5.46
C HIS A 154 1.67 -14.16 4.48
N ILE A 155 2.19 -14.37 3.26
CA ILE A 155 2.37 -13.31 2.28
C ILE A 155 1.57 -13.60 1.03
N TYR A 156 0.84 -12.60 0.53
CA TYR A 156 0.14 -12.67 -0.74
C TYR A 156 0.50 -11.46 -1.62
N LEU A 157 0.74 -11.76 -2.90
CA LEU A 157 0.75 -10.78 -3.98
C LEU A 157 -0.64 -10.78 -4.63
N TRP A 158 -1.23 -9.61 -4.75
CA TRP A 158 -2.53 -9.43 -5.38
C TRP A 158 -2.39 -8.94 -6.81
N ASN A 159 -3.36 -9.30 -7.67
CA ASN A 159 -3.51 -8.61 -8.93
C ASN A 159 -3.88 -7.13 -8.69
N ASN A 160 -3.82 -6.30 -9.72
CA ASN A 160 -4.12 -4.88 -9.62
C ASN A 160 -5.32 -4.45 -10.47
N GLU A 161 -5.98 -5.39 -11.16
CA GLU A 161 -7.08 -5.14 -12.09
C GLU A 161 -8.43 -4.93 -11.42
N PHE A 162 -8.53 -5.23 -10.13
CA PHE A 162 -9.77 -5.12 -9.35
C PHE A 162 -10.15 -3.67 -8.98
N THR A 163 -9.33 -2.68 -9.35
CA THR A 163 -9.52 -1.27 -9.00
C THR A 163 -8.93 -0.34 -10.07
N ASN A 164 -9.50 0.87 -10.21
CA ASN A 164 -8.92 1.93 -11.02
C ASN A 164 -7.70 2.60 -10.36
N TYR A 165 -7.47 2.36 -9.08
CA TYR A 165 -6.40 3.00 -8.31
C TYR A 165 -4.99 2.72 -8.87
N TYR A 166 -4.80 1.56 -9.51
CA TYR A 166 -3.52 1.15 -10.09
C TYR A 166 -3.40 1.42 -11.59
N ASN A 167 -4.34 2.15 -12.20
CA ASN A 167 -4.35 2.35 -13.66
C ASN A 167 -3.04 2.93 -14.19
N ASN A 168 -2.53 4.01 -13.63
CA ASN A 168 -1.28 4.60 -14.12
C ASN A 168 -0.11 3.61 -14.02
N GLY A 169 0.07 2.95 -12.88
CA GLY A 169 1.15 1.97 -12.72
C GLY A 169 1.08 0.82 -13.72
N ARG A 170 -0.13 0.33 -14.06
CA ARG A 170 -0.30 -0.75 -15.05
C ARG A 170 0.18 -0.38 -16.45
N TYR A 171 0.06 0.88 -16.82
CA TYR A 171 0.43 1.33 -18.17
C TYR A 171 1.91 1.66 -18.34
N TRP A 172 2.64 1.80 -17.23
CA TRP A 172 4.04 2.19 -17.24
C TRP A 172 4.94 1.07 -16.70
N ASP A 173 5.57 1.29 -15.58
CA ASP A 173 6.58 0.38 -15.06
C ASP A 173 6.04 -0.69 -14.10
N GLY A 174 4.75 -0.64 -13.81
CA GLY A 174 4.04 -1.63 -13.00
C GLY A 174 3.35 -1.07 -11.77
N ALA A 175 2.40 -1.86 -11.27
CA ALA A 175 1.77 -1.64 -9.98
C ALA A 175 1.63 -2.98 -9.26
N TYR A 176 2.08 -3.03 -8.02
CA TYR A 176 2.10 -4.24 -7.22
C TYR A 176 1.49 -3.95 -5.86
N VAL A 177 0.78 -4.92 -5.29
CA VAL A 177 0.23 -4.81 -3.94
C VAL A 177 0.40 -6.12 -3.18
N TRP A 178 0.90 -6.03 -1.97
CA TRP A 178 1.16 -7.14 -1.09
C TRP A 178 0.43 -6.98 0.24
N SER A 179 0.06 -8.11 0.81
CA SER A 179 -0.37 -8.20 2.20
C SER A 179 0.47 -9.27 2.90
N ALA A 180 1.09 -8.89 4.01
CA ALA A 180 1.87 -9.78 4.86
C ALA A 180 1.27 -9.79 6.26
N CYS A 181 0.98 -10.99 6.79
CA CYS A 181 0.46 -11.20 8.13
C CYS A 181 1.52 -11.88 9.00
N ASP A 182 1.85 -11.25 10.13
CA ASP A 182 2.52 -11.88 11.27
C ASP A 182 1.43 -12.31 12.25
N GLU A 183 1.05 -13.58 12.18
CA GLU A 183 -0.06 -14.14 12.98
C GLU A 183 0.25 -14.08 14.48
N LYS A 184 1.51 -14.32 14.88
CA LYS A 184 1.91 -14.26 16.29
C LYS A 184 1.74 -12.87 16.90
N ARG A 185 1.94 -11.82 16.08
CA ARG A 185 1.77 -10.43 16.49
C ARG A 185 0.38 -9.89 16.20
N LYS A 186 -0.47 -10.70 15.56
CA LYS A 186 -1.80 -10.28 15.10
C LYS A 186 -1.73 -9.01 14.24
N ARG A 187 -0.71 -8.94 13.39
CA ARG A 187 -0.35 -7.74 12.65
C ARG A 187 -0.31 -7.99 11.15
N PHE A 188 -0.97 -7.11 10.41
CA PHE A 188 -0.83 -6.99 8.98
C PHE A 188 0.05 -5.80 8.60
N THR A 189 0.90 -6.01 7.62
CA THR A 189 1.56 -4.97 6.84
C THR A 189 1.04 -5.10 5.41
N VAL A 190 0.28 -4.12 4.97
CA VAL A 190 -0.16 -4.02 3.58
C VAL A 190 0.58 -2.88 2.91
N PHE A 191 1.08 -3.13 1.73
CA PHE A 191 1.83 -2.13 0.99
C PHE A 191 1.72 -2.32 -0.51
N ASP A 192 1.90 -1.24 -1.23
CA ASP A 192 1.94 -1.22 -2.69
C ASP A 192 3.18 -0.50 -3.21
N ALA A 193 3.51 -0.80 -4.47
CA ALA A 193 4.41 -0.01 -5.28
C ALA A 193 3.63 0.43 -6.52
N ILE A 194 3.56 1.73 -6.77
CA ILE A 194 3.08 2.27 -8.05
C ILE A 194 4.27 2.95 -8.71
N LEU A 195 4.83 2.26 -9.70
CA LEU A 195 6.01 2.70 -10.43
C LEU A 195 5.57 3.66 -11.54
N VAL A 196 5.22 4.87 -11.16
CA VAL A 196 4.81 5.93 -12.09
C VAL A 196 5.78 7.07 -12.01
N LEU A 197 6.15 7.58 -13.16
CA LEU A 197 6.75 8.88 -13.33
C LEU A 197 5.66 9.96 -13.13
N ASP A 198 5.66 10.67 -12.00
CA ASP A 198 4.81 11.86 -11.78
C ASP A 198 5.39 13.09 -12.49
#